data_ea62937d3cfb9bf7253e993c2a2c69dc
#
_entry.id   ea62937d3cfb9bf7253e993c2a2c69dc
#
_cell.length_a   1.000
_cell.length_b   1.000
_cell.length_c   1.000
_cell.angle_alpha   90.00
_cell.angle_beta   90.00
_cell.angle_gamma   90.00
#
_symmetry.space_group_name_H-M   'P 1'
#
loop_
_entity.id
_entity.type
_entity.pdbx_description
1 polymer ?
#
loop_
_entity_poly.entity_id
_entity_poly.type
_entity_poly.pdbx_seq_one_letter_code
_entity_poly.pdbx_strand_id
1 'polypeptide(L)'
;GVLMPTAPAESLGIRYPDGPHDVEAIYADSSGDVYFVSKGRSKGILLFRLPASAWAAGGAAVAEFVDSLPIVPNISIGHWVSDAAISPDGRRVAVRTYSAVFLFTVGTSGRLTPDHGRECFFGLLEPQGEGVTWLDNRRLLLTSEASSTSRGTLYLLECGRE
;
A
#
# COMPACT_ATOMS: atom_id res chain seq x y z
N GLY A 1 30.61 4.25 -16.40
CA GLY A 1 29.93 3.13 -15.75
C GLY A 1 29.67 2.05 -16.77
N VAL A 2 29.89 0.80 -16.41
CA VAL A 2 29.54 -0.35 -17.26
C VAL A 2 28.03 -0.58 -17.14
N LEU A 3 27.29 -0.43 -18.23
CA LEU A 3 25.89 -0.82 -18.28
C LEU A 3 25.81 -2.35 -18.20
N MET A 4 25.28 -2.85 -17.09
CA MET A 4 24.98 -4.27 -16.98
C MET A 4 23.60 -4.52 -17.60
N PRO A 5 23.49 -5.41 -18.61
CA PRO A 5 22.18 -5.76 -19.15
C PRO A 5 21.37 -6.49 -18.07
N THR A 6 20.12 -6.07 -17.89
CA THR A 6 19.16 -6.81 -17.06
C THR A 6 18.57 -7.98 -17.84
N ALA A 7 18.18 -9.04 -17.15
CA ALA A 7 17.31 -10.04 -17.75
C ALA A 7 16.00 -9.39 -18.23
N PRO A 8 15.35 -9.94 -19.29
CA PRO A 8 14.03 -9.47 -19.68
C PRO A 8 13.06 -9.49 -18.50
N ALA A 9 12.25 -8.44 -18.34
CA ALA A 9 11.23 -8.40 -17.31
C ALA A 9 10.11 -9.38 -17.67
N GLU A 10 9.67 -10.15 -16.68
CA GLU A 10 8.44 -10.93 -16.81
C GLU A 10 7.23 -10.01 -16.57
N SER A 11 6.16 -10.21 -17.32
CA SER A 11 4.93 -9.43 -17.19
C SER A 11 3.71 -10.35 -17.10
N LEU A 12 2.77 -9.98 -16.24
CA LEU A 12 1.51 -10.67 -16.06
C LEU A 12 0.37 -9.66 -16.19
N GLY A 13 -0.58 -9.92 -17.09
CA GLY A 13 -1.79 -9.11 -17.21
C GLY A 13 -2.72 -9.37 -16.04
N ILE A 14 -3.23 -8.31 -15.39
CA ILE A 14 -4.12 -8.42 -14.23
C ILE A 14 -5.46 -7.82 -14.56
N ARG A 15 -6.54 -8.51 -14.16
CA ARG A 15 -7.92 -8.01 -14.18
C ARG A 15 -8.50 -8.08 -12.79
N TYR A 16 -9.44 -7.20 -12.47
CA TYR A 16 -10.22 -7.25 -11.24
C TYR A 16 -11.62 -7.80 -11.54
N PRO A 17 -12.27 -8.49 -10.58
CA PRO A 17 -13.52 -9.22 -10.83
C PRO A 17 -14.70 -8.33 -11.22
N ASP A 18 -14.68 -7.08 -10.81
CA ASP A 18 -15.76 -6.10 -11.00
C ASP A 18 -15.39 -4.93 -11.95
N GLY A 19 -14.30 -5.07 -12.70
CA GLY A 19 -13.82 -4.07 -13.67
C GLY A 19 -12.58 -3.30 -13.21
N PRO A 20 -12.17 -2.24 -13.92
CA PRO A 20 -10.93 -1.53 -13.65
C PRO A 20 -10.98 -0.76 -12.33
N HIS A 21 -9.84 -0.72 -11.63
CA HIS A 21 -9.62 0.04 -10.41
C HIS A 21 -8.39 0.94 -10.54
N ASP A 22 -8.46 2.11 -9.89
CA ASP A 22 -7.34 3.02 -9.67
C ASP A 22 -6.56 2.48 -8.46
N VAL A 23 -5.49 1.72 -8.72
CA VAL A 23 -4.65 1.07 -7.72
C VAL A 23 -3.40 1.91 -7.52
N GLU A 24 -3.11 2.25 -6.28
CA GLU A 24 -1.99 3.13 -5.93
C GLU A 24 -1.00 2.49 -4.96
N ALA A 25 -1.35 1.34 -4.40
CA ALA A 25 -0.48 0.66 -3.46
C ALA A 25 -0.38 -0.83 -3.76
N ILE A 26 0.82 -1.37 -3.54
CA ILE A 26 1.15 -2.77 -3.75
C ILE A 26 2.08 -3.24 -2.63
N TYR A 27 1.85 -4.44 -2.12
CA TYR A 27 2.80 -5.14 -1.27
C TYR A 27 2.75 -6.64 -1.54
N ALA A 28 3.80 -7.35 -1.17
CA ALA A 28 3.84 -8.81 -1.25
C ALA A 28 4.12 -9.41 0.12
N ASP A 29 3.48 -10.52 0.43
CA ASP A 29 3.75 -11.28 1.65
C ASP A 29 4.88 -12.31 1.46
N SER A 30 5.25 -13.00 2.53
CA SER A 30 6.31 -13.99 2.52
C SER A 30 5.98 -15.25 1.70
N SER A 31 4.74 -15.48 1.32
CA SER A 31 4.33 -16.55 0.41
C SER A 31 4.50 -16.18 -1.06
N GLY A 32 4.75 -14.91 -1.33
CA GLY A 32 4.83 -14.33 -2.68
C GLY A 32 3.46 -13.94 -3.25
N ASP A 33 2.40 -13.96 -2.44
CA ASP A 33 1.12 -13.39 -2.83
C ASP A 33 1.24 -11.87 -2.89
N VAL A 34 0.67 -11.28 -3.93
CA VAL A 34 0.74 -9.83 -4.18
C VAL A 34 -0.62 -9.21 -3.88
N TYR A 35 -0.61 -8.13 -3.13
CA TYR A 35 -1.80 -7.41 -2.74
C TYR A 35 -1.84 -6.02 -3.37
N PHE A 36 -3.03 -5.60 -3.76
CA PHE A 36 -3.30 -4.31 -4.39
C PHE A 36 -4.33 -3.55 -3.59
N VAL A 37 -4.06 -2.27 -3.32
CA VAL A 37 -4.99 -1.39 -2.61
C VAL A 37 -5.43 -0.28 -3.54
N SER A 38 -6.75 -0.11 -3.68
CA SER A 38 -7.30 0.95 -4.53
C SER A 38 -7.19 2.32 -3.86
N LYS A 39 -7.15 3.38 -4.67
CA LYS A 39 -7.04 4.77 -4.22
C LYS A 39 -8.21 5.26 -3.36
N GLY A 40 -9.41 4.76 -3.60
CA GLY A 40 -10.59 5.17 -2.84
C GLY A 40 -11.26 6.47 -3.29
N ARG A 41 -11.09 6.90 -4.56
CA ARG A 41 -11.70 8.15 -5.07
C ARG A 41 -13.22 8.10 -5.20
N SER A 42 -13.76 7.00 -5.69
CA SER A 42 -15.18 6.90 -6.09
C SER A 42 -15.92 5.73 -5.45
N LYS A 43 -15.19 4.79 -4.93
CA LYS A 43 -15.68 3.61 -4.22
C LYS A 43 -14.90 3.49 -2.90
N GLY A 44 -15.23 2.54 -2.04
CA GLY A 44 -14.41 2.21 -0.88
C GLY A 44 -12.95 1.90 -1.25
N ILE A 45 -12.07 1.93 -0.29
CA ILE A 45 -10.70 1.46 -0.46
C ILE A 45 -10.73 -0.05 -0.44
N LEU A 46 -10.44 -0.67 -1.59
CA LEU A 46 -10.58 -2.10 -1.81
C LEU A 46 -9.22 -2.78 -1.78
N LEU A 47 -9.19 -3.96 -1.18
CA LEU A 47 -8.03 -4.84 -1.13
C LEU A 47 -8.26 -6.04 -2.05
N PHE A 48 -7.33 -6.26 -2.96
CA PHE A 48 -7.29 -7.42 -3.85
C PHE A 48 -6.03 -8.22 -3.62
N ARG A 49 -6.07 -9.52 -3.94
CA ARG A 49 -4.94 -10.44 -3.85
C ARG A 49 -4.71 -11.12 -5.19
N LEU A 50 -3.45 -11.29 -5.55
CA LEU A 50 -3.00 -12.15 -6.63
C LEU A 50 -2.14 -13.26 -6.03
N PRO A 51 -2.58 -14.53 -6.09
CA PRO A 51 -1.78 -15.64 -5.58
C PRO A 51 -0.44 -15.78 -6.30
N ALA A 52 0.62 -16.15 -5.60
CA ALA A 52 1.95 -16.39 -6.16
C ALA A 52 1.92 -17.39 -7.33
N SER A 53 1.02 -18.37 -7.30
CA SER A 53 0.83 -19.34 -8.37
C SER A 53 0.38 -18.73 -9.71
N ALA A 54 -0.14 -17.51 -9.71
CA ALA A 54 -0.56 -16.83 -10.95
C ALA A 54 0.62 -16.56 -11.89
N TRP A 55 1.83 -16.34 -11.37
CA TRP A 55 3.03 -16.18 -12.18
C TRP A 55 3.39 -17.45 -12.96
N ALA A 56 3.28 -18.61 -12.31
CA ALA A 56 3.58 -19.89 -12.93
C ALA A 56 2.59 -20.26 -14.04
N ALA A 57 1.35 -19.78 -13.94
CA ALA A 57 0.32 -20.03 -14.94
C ALA A 57 0.52 -19.20 -16.22
N GLY A 58 1.15 -18.01 -16.10
CA GLY A 58 1.37 -17.08 -17.21
C GLY A 58 0.09 -16.47 -17.78
N GLY A 59 0.25 -15.62 -18.78
CA GLY A 59 -0.89 -15.02 -19.50
C GLY A 59 -1.58 -13.89 -18.73
N ALA A 60 -2.87 -14.03 -18.42
CA ALA A 60 -3.66 -13.06 -17.68
C ALA A 60 -4.31 -13.71 -16.45
N ALA A 61 -4.23 -13.04 -15.31
CA ALA A 61 -4.82 -13.47 -14.06
C ALA A 61 -5.96 -12.54 -13.62
N VAL A 62 -6.87 -13.08 -12.82
CA VAL A 62 -7.91 -12.28 -12.16
C VAL A 62 -7.54 -12.18 -10.68
N ALA A 63 -7.37 -10.95 -10.19
CA ALA A 63 -7.13 -10.71 -8.77
C ALA A 63 -8.39 -11.05 -7.97
N GLU A 64 -8.19 -11.64 -6.80
CA GLU A 64 -9.28 -12.01 -5.89
C GLU A 64 -9.64 -10.79 -5.04
N PHE A 65 -10.93 -10.47 -4.91
CA PHE A 65 -11.36 -9.49 -3.91
C PHE A 65 -11.21 -10.08 -2.50
N VAL A 66 -10.50 -9.37 -1.64
CA VAL A 66 -10.26 -9.78 -0.24
C VAL A 66 -11.21 -9.08 0.71
N ASP A 67 -11.19 -7.73 0.69
CA ASP A 67 -11.98 -6.92 1.62
C ASP A 67 -12.12 -5.46 1.15
N SER A 68 -12.98 -4.74 1.85
CA SER A 68 -13.06 -3.27 1.81
C SER A 68 -12.46 -2.74 3.10
N LEU A 69 -11.41 -1.94 2.98
CA LEU A 69 -10.74 -1.38 4.16
C LEU A 69 -11.60 -0.29 4.79
N PRO A 70 -11.78 -0.30 6.13
CA PRO A 70 -12.59 0.68 6.84
C PRO A 70 -11.85 2.01 7.04
N ILE A 71 -11.12 2.44 6.04
CA ILE A 71 -10.61 3.80 5.94
C ILE A 71 -11.75 4.58 5.30
N VAL A 72 -12.36 5.49 6.06
CA VAL A 72 -13.50 6.25 5.58
C VAL A 72 -13.08 7.06 4.37
N PRO A 73 -13.54 6.71 3.16
CA PRO A 73 -13.26 7.49 1.99
C PRO A 73 -13.93 8.84 2.20
N ASN A 74 -13.13 9.85 2.42
CA ASN A 74 -13.64 11.20 2.38
C ASN A 74 -13.43 11.73 0.97
N ILE A 75 -14.34 12.58 0.52
CA ILE A 75 -14.21 13.34 -0.73
C ILE A 75 -12.94 14.20 -0.71
N SER A 76 -12.30 14.33 0.46
CA SER A 76 -11.04 15.06 0.59
C SER A 76 -9.85 14.21 0.12
N ILE A 77 -9.00 14.86 -0.63
CA ILE A 77 -7.70 14.36 -1.12
C ILE A 77 -6.87 13.68 0.00
N GLY A 78 -7.02 14.13 1.25
CA GLY A 78 -6.26 13.63 2.39
C GLY A 78 -6.42 12.13 2.66
N HIS A 79 -7.55 11.53 2.28
CA HIS A 79 -7.84 10.11 2.51
C HIS A 79 -7.60 9.21 1.28
N TRP A 80 -7.09 9.74 0.19
CA TRP A 80 -6.69 8.90 -0.93
C TRP A 80 -5.43 8.12 -0.61
N VAL A 81 -5.49 6.82 -0.86
CA VAL A 81 -4.32 5.95 -0.71
C VAL A 81 -3.23 6.37 -1.69
N SER A 82 -1.99 6.41 -1.21
CA SER A 82 -0.81 6.65 -2.03
C SER A 82 0.18 5.49 -1.97
N ASP A 83 0.20 4.71 -0.88
CA ASP A 83 1.09 3.55 -0.78
C ASP A 83 0.67 2.59 0.34
N ALA A 84 1.24 1.38 0.34
CA ALA A 84 1.11 0.42 1.43
C ALA A 84 2.36 -0.46 1.54
N ALA A 85 2.68 -0.89 2.76
CA ALA A 85 3.78 -1.79 3.02
C ALA A 85 3.44 -2.81 4.11
N ILE A 86 3.92 -4.04 3.94
CA ILE A 86 3.86 -5.08 4.97
C ILE A 86 5.10 -5.03 5.87
N SER A 87 4.92 -5.26 7.17
CA SER A 87 6.03 -5.28 8.13
C SER A 87 6.98 -6.46 7.89
N PRO A 88 8.27 -6.36 8.30
CA PRO A 88 9.24 -7.43 8.13
C PRO A 88 8.82 -8.78 8.72
N ASP A 89 8.03 -8.78 9.80
CA ASP A 89 7.49 -10.00 10.42
C ASP A 89 6.20 -10.50 9.75
N GLY A 90 5.68 -9.82 8.73
CA GLY A 90 4.48 -10.17 7.99
C GLY A 90 3.17 -10.00 8.76
N ARG A 91 3.19 -9.39 9.95
CA ARG A 91 2.03 -9.34 10.84
C ARG A 91 1.19 -8.08 10.69
N ARG A 92 1.74 -7.02 10.13
CA ARG A 92 1.07 -5.73 10.00
C ARG A 92 1.24 -5.16 8.60
N VAL A 93 0.22 -4.43 8.18
CA VAL A 93 0.26 -3.62 6.95
C VAL A 93 0.03 -2.17 7.34
N ALA A 94 0.88 -1.29 6.83
CA ALA A 94 0.68 0.14 6.86
C ALA A 94 0.06 0.56 5.53
N VAL A 95 -1.08 1.23 5.57
CA VAL A 95 -1.72 1.85 4.40
C VAL A 95 -1.60 3.35 4.55
N ARG A 96 -0.89 3.98 3.63
CA ARG A 96 -0.67 5.41 3.62
C ARG A 96 -1.74 6.12 2.80
N THR A 97 -2.22 7.22 3.32
CA THR A 97 -2.96 8.26 2.59
C THR A 97 -2.15 9.55 2.57
N TYR A 98 -2.65 10.59 1.92
CA TYR A 98 -1.97 11.90 1.94
C TYR A 98 -1.93 12.56 3.32
N SER A 99 -2.74 12.15 4.27
CA SER A 99 -2.82 12.78 5.60
C SER A 99 -2.54 11.86 6.79
N ALA A 100 -2.50 10.55 6.57
CA ALA A 100 -2.37 9.58 7.65
C ALA A 100 -1.74 8.26 7.20
N VAL A 101 -1.27 7.48 8.16
CA VAL A 101 -0.98 6.06 8.01
C VAL A 101 -1.94 5.28 8.90
N PHE A 102 -2.62 4.32 8.30
CA PHE A 102 -3.52 3.39 8.98
C PHE A 102 -2.81 2.05 9.15
N LEU A 103 -2.78 1.54 10.37
CA LEU A 103 -2.17 0.25 10.67
C LEU A 103 -3.23 -0.85 10.76
N PHE A 104 -2.91 -1.98 10.15
CA PHE A 104 -3.75 -3.17 10.13
C PHE A 104 -2.96 -4.39 10.60
N THR A 105 -3.63 -5.30 11.28
CA THR A 105 -3.12 -6.65 11.55
C THR A 105 -3.51 -7.58 10.40
N VAL A 106 -2.56 -8.38 9.94
CA VAL A 106 -2.79 -9.38 8.90
C VAL A 106 -3.44 -10.61 9.52
N GLY A 107 -4.64 -10.91 9.05
CA GLY A 107 -5.39 -12.10 9.42
C GLY A 107 -5.26 -13.23 8.41
N THR A 108 -6.07 -14.28 8.59
CA THR A 108 -6.12 -15.40 7.65
C THR A 108 -6.56 -14.94 6.25
N SER A 109 -5.99 -15.58 5.23
CA SER A 109 -6.28 -15.27 3.81
C SER A 109 -5.96 -13.82 3.41
N GLY A 110 -5.05 -13.14 4.12
CA GLY A 110 -4.63 -11.79 3.82
C GLY A 110 -5.64 -10.70 4.19
N ARG A 111 -6.74 -11.05 4.89
CA ARG A 111 -7.70 -10.07 5.39
C ARG A 111 -7.04 -9.13 6.40
N LEU A 112 -7.33 -7.83 6.28
CA LEU A 112 -6.76 -6.81 7.15
C LEU A 112 -7.79 -6.36 8.20
N THR A 113 -7.40 -6.44 9.47
CA THR A 113 -8.19 -5.94 10.59
C THR A 113 -7.54 -4.67 11.13
N PRO A 114 -8.29 -3.56 11.33
CA PRO A 114 -7.73 -2.35 11.91
C PRO A 114 -7.03 -2.62 13.24
N ASP A 115 -5.80 -2.16 13.36
CA ASP A 115 -5.09 -2.15 14.63
C ASP A 115 -5.59 -0.93 15.42
N HIS A 116 -6.62 -1.13 16.27
CA HIS A 116 -7.34 -0.08 16.93
C HIS A 116 -6.42 0.88 17.72
N GLY A 117 -6.64 2.17 17.52
CA GLY A 117 -5.84 3.23 18.13
C GLY A 117 -4.50 3.51 17.42
N ARG A 118 -4.27 2.91 16.27
CA ARG A 118 -3.03 3.09 15.48
C ARG A 118 -3.28 3.71 14.12
N GLU A 119 -3.94 4.85 14.16
CA GLU A 119 -3.94 5.80 13.08
C GLU A 119 -2.94 6.91 13.42
N CYS A 120 -1.96 7.10 12.54
CA CYS A 120 -1.00 8.19 12.67
C CYS A 120 -1.40 9.31 11.74
N PHE A 121 -2.16 10.26 12.27
CA PHE A 121 -2.55 11.45 11.56
C PHE A 121 -1.43 12.50 11.62
N PHE A 122 -0.96 12.96 10.49
CA PHE A 122 0.07 14.00 10.38
C PHE A 122 -0.39 15.20 9.54
N GLY A 123 -1.66 15.20 9.10
CA GLY A 123 -2.23 16.28 8.30
C GLY A 123 -1.63 16.36 6.89
N LEU A 124 -1.87 17.48 6.23
CA LEU A 124 -1.31 17.76 4.90
C LEU A 124 0.01 18.56 5.04
N LEU A 125 0.92 18.07 5.85
CA LEU A 125 2.22 18.72 6.10
C LEU A 125 3.20 18.51 4.93
N GLU A 126 2.92 17.54 4.08
CA GLU A 126 3.73 17.18 2.93
C GLU A 126 3.06 17.64 1.63
N PRO A 127 3.83 18.10 0.63
CA PRO A 127 3.26 18.53 -0.65
C PRO A 127 2.53 17.40 -1.38
N GLN A 128 3.17 16.24 -1.45
CA GLN A 128 2.66 14.97 -1.96
C GLN A 128 3.38 13.83 -1.25
N GLY A 129 2.68 13.16 -0.38
CA GLY A 129 3.21 12.01 0.33
C GLY A 129 3.00 10.73 -0.46
N GLU A 130 4.06 10.12 -1.00
CA GLU A 130 3.94 9.03 -1.95
C GLU A 130 4.37 7.67 -1.40
N GLY A 131 5.43 7.59 -0.61
CA GLY A 131 5.98 6.30 -0.20
C GLY A 131 5.85 6.00 1.29
N VAL A 132 5.56 4.75 1.63
CA VAL A 132 5.69 4.20 2.99
C VAL A 132 6.46 2.90 2.96
N THR A 133 7.38 2.72 3.89
CA THR A 133 8.04 1.44 4.12
C THR A 133 8.35 1.24 5.60
N TRP A 134 8.49 -0.01 6.03
CA TRP A 134 8.91 -0.34 7.38
C TRP A 134 10.43 -0.32 7.50
N LEU A 135 10.96 0.45 8.45
CA LEU A 135 12.36 0.37 8.83
C LEU A 135 12.62 -0.87 9.70
N ASP A 136 11.68 -1.17 10.56
CA ASP A 136 11.61 -2.37 11.40
C ASP A 136 10.13 -2.64 11.76
N ASN A 137 9.85 -3.58 12.69
CA ASN A 137 8.47 -3.89 13.07
C ASN A 137 7.75 -2.77 13.86
N ARG A 138 8.36 -1.61 14.07
CA ARG A 138 7.80 -0.50 14.89
C ARG A 138 7.83 0.83 14.20
N ARG A 139 8.84 1.06 13.35
CA ARG A 139 9.11 2.35 12.73
C ARG A 139 8.89 2.30 11.24
N LEU A 140 8.30 3.35 10.73
CA LEU A 140 8.02 3.57 9.33
C LEU A 140 8.89 4.71 8.78
N LEU A 141 9.27 4.59 7.52
CA LEU A 141 9.83 5.68 6.74
C LEU A 141 8.75 6.14 5.75
N LEU A 142 8.55 7.44 5.68
CA LEU A 142 7.63 8.09 4.74
C LEU A 142 8.42 9.02 3.84
N THR A 143 8.04 9.06 2.56
CA THR A 143 8.66 9.97 1.59
C THR A 143 7.62 10.87 0.95
N SER A 144 8.00 12.11 0.66
CA SER A 144 7.18 13.02 -0.13
C SER A 144 7.94 13.51 -1.36
N GLU A 145 7.18 13.91 -2.37
CA GLU A 145 7.76 14.61 -3.52
C GLU A 145 8.24 16.03 -3.15
N ALA A 146 9.14 16.56 -3.97
CA ALA A 146 9.48 17.98 -3.96
C ALA A 146 8.49 18.75 -4.84
N SER A 147 8.13 19.97 -4.43
CA SER A 147 7.39 20.91 -5.27
C SER A 147 8.29 22.10 -5.66
N SER A 148 7.75 23.01 -6.45
CA SER A 148 8.46 24.26 -6.77
C SER A 148 8.75 25.13 -5.54
N THR A 149 8.02 24.92 -4.45
CA THR A 149 8.09 25.73 -3.21
C THR A 149 8.54 24.94 -1.98
N SER A 150 8.68 23.61 -2.08
CA SER A 150 9.08 22.76 -0.97
C SER A 150 10.02 21.65 -1.40
N ARG A 151 10.91 21.24 -0.50
CA ARG A 151 11.80 20.11 -0.70
C ARG A 151 11.06 18.80 -0.44
N GLY A 152 11.43 17.73 -1.15
CA GLY A 152 11.04 16.37 -0.75
C GLY A 152 11.59 16.04 0.63
N THR A 153 10.84 15.29 1.40
CA THR A 153 11.15 14.96 2.80
C THR A 153 11.16 13.46 3.03
N LEU A 154 11.99 13.05 3.96
CA LEU A 154 11.99 11.70 4.52
C LEU A 154 11.66 11.83 6.02
N TYR A 155 10.58 11.18 6.44
CA TYR A 155 10.14 11.14 7.83
C TYR A 155 10.37 9.76 8.42
N LEU A 156 10.80 9.74 9.68
CA LEU A 156 10.78 8.56 10.53
C LEU A 156 9.57 8.68 11.45
N LEU A 157 8.64 7.74 11.33
CA LEU A 157 7.40 7.72 12.09
C LEU A 157 7.36 6.47 13.00
N GLU A 158 7.04 6.67 14.27
CA GLU A 158 6.67 5.61 15.20
C GLU A 158 5.22 5.84 15.62
N CYS A 159 4.30 4.96 15.16
CA CYS A 159 2.89 5.05 15.47
C CYS A 159 2.57 4.37 16.80
N GLY A 160 1.96 5.13 17.74
CA GLY A 160 1.40 4.56 18.96
C GLY A 160 2.45 4.04 19.94
N ARG A 161 3.03 4.95 20.70
CA ARG A 161 3.37 4.69 22.09
C ARG A 161 2.31 5.39 22.97
N GLU A 162 1.53 4.61 23.69
CA GLU A 162 1.11 5.02 25.00
C GLU A 162 2.24 4.74 25.98
#